data_cbd2f00b130b983e452ba56066eec760
#
_entry.id   cbd2f00b130b983e452ba56066eec760
#
_cell.length_a   1.000
_cell.length_b   1.000
_cell.length_c   1.000
_cell.angle_alpha   90.00
_cell.angle_beta   90.00
_cell.angle_gamma   90.00
#
_symmetry.space_group_name_H-M   'P 1'
#
loop_
_entity.id
_entity.type
_entity.pdbx_description
1 polymer ?
#
loop_
_entity_poly.entity_id
_entity_poly.type
_entity_poly.pdbx_seq_one_letter_code
_entity_poly.pdbx_strand_id
1 'polypeptide(L)'
;MPFPEITPALARALAARDYNEPTSVQSAVLVPDAAERDLLVSAQTGSGKTVAYGLATAPTLLGDADRFDRAGAPLALVIAPTRELAMQVKTELAWLYAETGARIATCVGGMDSKAEQRMLAGGAHIVVGTPGRLRDHIERGRLDLSHLRVAVLDEADEMLDLGFREDLEFILDATPEEQRAQRRTLLFSATIPKEIASLARRYQRDALRIDVGGSREPHRDIEYRAVTMAPHDAERAAVNLLRYFDSRATLVFCATREGVRRLHGRLQERGFDAVALSGELSQHERTSALQSLRDGRSRVCVATDVAARGLDLPDLDLVIHADLPTNKETLLHRSGRTGRAGRKGTSVLLVPYPKRRRAEQLLTAAGVNAGWSDPPSAELIRGRDQERLLADPILAEEPAEEDLALARTLLEGRPAEWIAAALVRTYRARLPVPEEEFDAPPQQTQDPGARFVKGARAEPARSAGGGAWFRLTVGRRQNADPKWLIPLICRMGTVTKADIGAIRIFDTDTRFEITSEAAERFAANVMAIPVKDGEVAIEPSTAGADMRT
;
A
#
# COMPACT_ATOMS: atom_id res chain seq x y z
N MET A 1 27.80 -19.18 -5.81
CA MET A 1 28.57 -19.30 -7.08
C MET A 1 29.08 -17.93 -7.46
N PRO A 2 30.30 -17.78 -7.98
CA PRO A 2 30.80 -16.48 -8.42
C PRO A 2 29.95 -15.92 -9.58
N PHE A 3 30.04 -14.62 -9.82
CA PHE A 3 29.41 -14.01 -11.01
C PHE A 3 29.91 -14.68 -12.29
N PRO A 4 29.04 -14.93 -13.29
CA PRO A 4 29.49 -15.32 -14.62
C PRO A 4 30.35 -14.23 -15.23
N GLU A 5 30.88 -14.45 -16.44
CA GLU A 5 31.66 -13.45 -17.16
C GLU A 5 30.84 -12.17 -17.37
N ILE A 6 31.31 -11.07 -16.82
CA ILE A 6 30.67 -9.73 -16.87
C ILE A 6 31.72 -8.70 -17.27
N THR A 7 31.28 -7.54 -17.75
CA THR A 7 32.17 -6.42 -18.14
C THR A 7 33.17 -6.12 -17.02
N PRO A 8 34.49 -6.09 -17.29
CA PRO A 8 35.54 -5.98 -16.27
C PRO A 8 35.38 -4.77 -15.33
N ALA A 9 34.97 -3.61 -15.87
CA ALA A 9 34.72 -2.41 -15.07
C ALA A 9 33.60 -2.64 -14.03
N LEU A 10 32.52 -3.34 -14.39
CA LEU A 10 31.43 -3.66 -13.46
C LEU A 10 31.83 -4.73 -12.44
N ALA A 11 32.67 -5.72 -12.86
CA ALA A 11 33.22 -6.72 -11.94
C ALA A 11 34.02 -6.06 -10.81
N ARG A 12 34.87 -5.08 -11.15
CA ARG A 12 35.63 -4.32 -10.13
C ARG A 12 34.72 -3.49 -9.21
N ALA A 13 33.67 -2.88 -9.77
CA ALA A 13 32.68 -2.13 -8.98
C ALA A 13 31.93 -3.02 -7.96
N LEU A 14 31.57 -4.25 -8.38
CA LEU A 14 30.96 -5.25 -7.48
C LEU A 14 31.93 -5.68 -6.38
N ALA A 15 33.17 -6.01 -6.75
CA ALA A 15 34.18 -6.43 -5.80
C ALA A 15 34.49 -5.34 -4.73
N ALA A 16 34.52 -4.07 -5.15
CA ALA A 16 34.73 -2.93 -4.26
C ALA A 16 33.62 -2.75 -3.20
N ARG A 17 32.48 -3.43 -3.37
CA ARG A 17 31.34 -3.42 -2.44
C ARG A 17 31.03 -4.79 -1.83
N ASP A 18 31.98 -5.72 -1.88
CA ASP A 18 31.83 -7.06 -1.33
C ASP A 18 30.66 -7.88 -1.92
N TYR A 19 30.25 -7.59 -3.16
CA TYR A 19 29.29 -8.39 -3.90
C TYR A 19 30.00 -9.62 -4.47
N ASN A 20 30.20 -10.64 -3.65
CA ASN A 20 30.95 -11.85 -4.01
C ASN A 20 30.10 -12.89 -4.75
N GLU A 21 28.81 -12.89 -4.53
CA GLU A 21 27.87 -13.85 -5.12
C GLU A 21 26.64 -13.13 -5.70
N PRO A 22 26.17 -13.53 -6.89
CA PRO A 22 24.95 -12.96 -7.46
C PRO A 22 23.72 -13.48 -6.73
N THR A 23 22.72 -12.61 -6.58
CA THR A 23 21.39 -13.04 -6.16
C THR A 23 20.73 -13.92 -7.23
N SER A 24 19.64 -14.61 -6.88
CA SER A 24 18.92 -15.46 -7.84
C SER A 24 18.45 -14.71 -9.09
N VAL A 25 18.00 -13.45 -8.96
CA VAL A 25 17.59 -12.64 -10.10
C VAL A 25 18.81 -12.21 -10.94
N GLN A 26 19.92 -11.87 -10.30
CA GLN A 26 21.15 -11.51 -11.00
C GLN A 26 21.70 -12.69 -11.80
N SER A 27 21.75 -13.88 -11.20
CA SER A 27 22.14 -15.11 -11.90
C SER A 27 21.24 -15.40 -13.10
N ALA A 28 19.93 -15.24 -12.93
CA ALA A 28 18.95 -15.59 -13.96
C ALA A 28 18.99 -14.66 -15.19
N VAL A 29 19.36 -13.39 -15.02
CA VAL A 29 19.47 -12.44 -16.14
C VAL A 29 20.85 -12.47 -16.83
N LEU A 30 21.83 -13.16 -16.24
CA LEU A 30 23.19 -13.28 -16.78
C LEU A 30 23.45 -14.62 -17.50
N VAL A 31 22.41 -15.43 -17.71
CA VAL A 31 22.53 -16.64 -18.53
C VAL A 31 22.78 -16.25 -20.01
N PRO A 32 23.56 -17.05 -20.77
CA PRO A 32 23.87 -16.75 -22.17
C PRO A 32 22.62 -16.48 -23.03
N ASP A 33 21.52 -17.22 -22.80
CA ASP A 33 20.26 -17.04 -23.55
C ASP A 33 19.56 -15.69 -23.27
N ALA A 34 19.94 -14.99 -22.22
CA ALA A 34 19.40 -13.65 -21.87
C ALA A 34 20.20 -12.50 -22.51
N ALA A 35 21.40 -12.74 -23.04
CA ALA A 35 22.36 -11.69 -23.35
C ALA A 35 21.86 -10.65 -24.37
N GLU A 36 21.14 -11.07 -25.42
CA GLU A 36 20.65 -10.20 -26.48
C GLU A 36 19.12 -10.08 -26.54
N ARG A 37 18.40 -10.88 -25.77
CA ARG A 37 16.95 -10.93 -25.80
C ARG A 37 16.31 -9.85 -24.92
N ASP A 38 15.08 -9.50 -25.22
CA ASP A 38 14.21 -8.79 -24.29
C ASP A 38 13.92 -9.66 -23.07
N LEU A 39 13.75 -9.04 -21.91
CA LEU A 39 13.55 -9.78 -20.67
C LEU A 39 12.23 -9.39 -20.00
N LEU A 40 11.41 -10.38 -19.66
CA LEU A 40 10.24 -10.22 -18.80
C LEU A 40 10.53 -10.93 -17.46
N VAL A 41 10.92 -10.17 -16.46
CA VAL A 41 11.42 -10.68 -15.17
C VAL A 41 10.39 -10.49 -14.08
N SER A 42 9.96 -11.60 -13.46
CA SER A 42 9.18 -11.60 -12.23
C SER A 42 10.13 -11.79 -11.05
N ALA A 43 10.25 -10.75 -10.22
CA ALA A 43 11.11 -10.77 -9.04
C ALA A 43 10.63 -9.79 -7.96
N GLN A 44 10.71 -10.19 -6.70
CA GLN A 44 10.27 -9.38 -5.55
C GLN A 44 11.11 -8.11 -5.37
N THR A 45 10.54 -7.10 -4.70
CA THR A 45 11.28 -5.91 -4.27
C THR A 45 12.39 -6.31 -3.28
N GLY A 46 13.58 -5.72 -3.44
CA GLY A 46 14.74 -6.06 -2.59
C GLY A 46 15.54 -7.29 -3.05
N SER A 47 15.20 -7.94 -4.17
CA SER A 47 15.95 -9.08 -4.72
C SER A 47 17.23 -8.70 -5.48
N GLY A 48 17.57 -7.40 -5.57
CA GLY A 48 18.73 -6.92 -6.32
C GLY A 48 18.46 -6.67 -7.80
N LYS A 49 17.21 -6.36 -8.18
CA LYS A 49 16.78 -6.09 -9.57
C LYS A 49 17.62 -5.00 -10.26
N THR A 50 17.91 -3.90 -9.55
CA THR A 50 18.65 -2.76 -10.12
C THR A 50 20.03 -3.17 -10.61
N VAL A 51 20.77 -3.90 -9.79
CA VAL A 51 22.07 -4.46 -10.19
C VAL A 51 21.88 -5.48 -11.32
N ALA A 52 20.83 -6.32 -11.26
CA ALA A 52 20.55 -7.33 -12.28
C ALA A 52 20.39 -6.72 -13.67
N TYR A 53 19.48 -5.72 -13.83
CA TYR A 53 19.35 -5.09 -15.14
C TYR A 53 20.55 -4.19 -15.50
N GLY A 54 21.22 -3.60 -14.53
CA GLY A 54 22.49 -2.90 -14.77
C GLY A 54 23.53 -3.82 -15.40
N LEU A 55 23.72 -5.02 -14.87
CA LEU A 55 24.63 -6.03 -15.42
C LEU A 55 24.15 -6.55 -16.78
N ALA A 56 22.86 -6.91 -16.91
CA ALA A 56 22.30 -7.46 -18.14
C ALA A 56 22.35 -6.50 -19.34
N THR A 57 22.36 -5.18 -19.08
CA THR A 57 22.39 -4.16 -20.13
C THR A 57 23.80 -3.70 -20.51
N ALA A 58 24.79 -3.94 -19.66
CA ALA A 58 26.16 -3.48 -19.89
C ALA A 58 26.77 -3.93 -21.24
N PRO A 59 26.62 -5.18 -21.70
CA PRO A 59 27.13 -5.59 -23.01
C PRO A 59 26.47 -4.83 -24.17
N THR A 60 25.15 -4.55 -24.08
CA THR A 60 24.42 -3.78 -25.10
C THR A 60 24.87 -2.32 -25.15
N LEU A 61 25.28 -1.75 -24.02
CA LEU A 61 25.64 -0.33 -23.90
C LEU A 61 27.11 -0.08 -24.22
N LEU A 62 28.00 -0.94 -23.74
CA LEU A 62 29.46 -0.79 -23.87
C LEU A 62 30.06 -1.56 -25.04
N GLY A 63 29.40 -2.65 -25.50
CA GLY A 63 30.04 -3.61 -26.41
C GLY A 63 31.29 -4.21 -25.77
N ASP A 64 32.40 -4.23 -26.51
CA ASP A 64 33.71 -4.72 -26.05
C ASP A 64 34.53 -3.64 -25.29
N ALA A 65 33.98 -2.43 -25.13
CA ALA A 65 34.68 -1.32 -24.46
C ALA A 65 34.50 -1.35 -22.95
N ASP A 66 35.58 -1.01 -22.22
CA ASP A 66 35.50 -0.85 -20.75
C ASP A 66 34.88 0.49 -20.32
N ARG A 67 34.84 1.47 -21.23
CA ARG A 67 34.38 2.84 -20.91
C ARG A 67 33.48 3.38 -22.03
N PHE A 68 32.53 4.23 -21.60
CA PHE A 68 31.72 5.00 -22.53
C PHE A 68 32.53 6.09 -23.24
N ASP A 69 32.16 6.39 -24.47
CA ASP A 69 32.59 7.56 -25.21
C ASP A 69 32.00 8.85 -24.65
N ARG A 70 32.09 9.96 -25.37
CA ARG A 70 31.48 11.23 -24.95
C ARG A 70 29.96 11.09 -24.87
N ALA A 71 29.38 11.54 -23.76
CA ALA A 71 27.93 11.53 -23.56
C ALA A 71 27.19 12.45 -24.55
N GLY A 72 26.13 11.94 -25.13
CA GLY A 72 25.23 12.60 -26.07
C GLY A 72 23.75 12.30 -25.76
N ALA A 73 22.99 11.93 -26.80
CA ALA A 73 21.66 11.35 -26.61
C ALA A 73 21.75 10.03 -25.83
N PRO A 74 20.83 9.72 -24.93
CA PRO A 74 20.94 8.57 -24.04
C PRO A 74 20.89 7.24 -24.80
N LEU A 75 21.72 6.31 -24.35
CA LEU A 75 21.76 4.94 -24.83
C LEU A 75 20.78 4.05 -24.05
N ALA A 76 20.50 4.39 -22.77
CA ALA A 76 19.57 3.67 -21.93
C ALA A 76 18.58 4.61 -21.24
N LEU A 77 17.34 4.15 -21.13
CA LEU A 77 16.27 4.78 -20.38
C LEU A 77 15.75 3.79 -19.33
N VAL A 78 15.75 4.21 -18.05
CA VAL A 78 15.16 3.44 -16.96
C VAL A 78 13.96 4.21 -16.42
N ILE A 79 12.80 3.57 -16.45
CA ILE A 79 11.53 4.15 -16.01
C ILE A 79 11.13 3.51 -14.70
N ALA A 80 10.87 4.34 -13.69
CA ALA A 80 10.47 3.90 -12.35
C ALA A 80 9.18 4.63 -11.90
N PRO A 81 8.29 3.98 -11.13
CA PRO A 81 6.97 4.53 -10.77
C PRO A 81 7.04 5.80 -9.91
N THR A 82 8.06 5.90 -9.07
CA THR A 82 8.18 6.98 -8.09
C THR A 82 9.53 7.69 -8.18
N ARG A 83 9.57 8.92 -7.67
CA ARG A 83 10.80 9.75 -7.62
C ARG A 83 11.87 9.09 -6.77
N GLU A 84 11.46 8.55 -5.63
CA GLU A 84 12.34 7.91 -4.65
C GLU A 84 13.01 6.69 -5.27
N LEU A 85 12.23 5.83 -5.95
CA LEU A 85 12.79 4.67 -6.63
C LEU A 85 13.73 5.11 -7.78
N ALA A 86 13.35 6.10 -8.57
CA ALA A 86 14.21 6.63 -9.63
C ALA A 86 15.55 7.17 -9.07
N MET A 87 15.52 7.85 -7.93
CA MET A 87 16.74 8.35 -7.26
C MET A 87 17.57 7.19 -6.68
N GLN A 88 16.94 6.16 -6.12
CA GLN A 88 17.61 4.95 -5.66
C GLN A 88 18.27 4.22 -6.83
N VAL A 89 17.54 4.00 -7.91
CA VAL A 89 18.04 3.40 -9.16
C VAL A 89 19.25 4.18 -9.69
N LYS A 90 19.17 5.51 -9.74
CA LYS A 90 20.29 6.36 -10.15
C LYS A 90 21.50 6.14 -9.26
N THR A 91 21.32 6.05 -7.96
CA THR A 91 22.41 5.84 -6.99
C THR A 91 23.04 4.47 -7.18
N GLU A 92 22.24 3.43 -7.37
CA GLU A 92 22.69 2.07 -7.62
C GLU A 92 23.46 1.97 -8.94
N LEU A 93 22.94 2.51 -10.04
CA LEU A 93 23.62 2.52 -11.32
C LEU A 93 24.89 3.39 -11.31
N ALA A 94 24.90 4.49 -10.54
CA ALA A 94 26.05 5.39 -10.45
C ALA A 94 27.29 4.69 -9.88
N TRP A 95 27.16 3.89 -8.83
CA TRP A 95 28.30 3.15 -8.31
C TRP A 95 28.65 1.94 -9.19
N LEU A 96 27.65 1.24 -9.75
CA LEU A 96 27.89 0.08 -10.60
C LEU A 96 28.66 0.45 -11.88
N TYR A 97 28.34 1.60 -12.47
CA TYR A 97 28.98 2.11 -13.68
C TYR A 97 30.08 3.15 -13.40
N ALA A 98 30.54 3.30 -12.16
CA ALA A 98 31.49 4.37 -11.79
C ALA A 98 32.78 4.34 -12.62
N GLU A 99 33.35 3.14 -12.83
CA GLU A 99 34.62 2.98 -13.58
C GLU A 99 34.46 3.09 -15.10
N THR A 100 33.23 2.97 -15.61
CA THR A 100 32.97 3.10 -17.04
C THR A 100 32.92 4.54 -17.55
N GLY A 101 32.92 5.53 -16.65
CA GLY A 101 32.77 6.94 -17.00
C GLY A 101 31.33 7.31 -17.39
N ALA A 102 30.34 6.49 -17.04
CA ALA A 102 28.92 6.73 -17.35
C ALA A 102 28.43 8.06 -16.76
N ARG A 103 27.73 8.84 -17.59
CA ARG A 103 26.95 10.01 -17.14
C ARG A 103 25.49 9.60 -17.01
N ILE A 104 24.97 9.65 -15.78
CA ILE A 104 23.59 9.27 -15.47
C ILE A 104 22.79 10.51 -15.10
N ALA A 105 21.75 10.80 -15.88
CA ALA A 105 20.83 11.91 -15.66
C ALA A 105 19.54 11.41 -14.99
N THR A 106 18.89 12.30 -14.22
CA THR A 106 17.58 12.01 -13.63
C THR A 106 16.52 12.98 -14.12
N CYS A 107 15.33 12.45 -14.42
CA CYS A 107 14.15 13.21 -14.82
C CYS A 107 12.97 12.83 -13.91
N VAL A 108 12.81 13.54 -12.79
CA VAL A 108 11.80 13.23 -11.78
C VAL A 108 10.97 14.45 -11.42
N GLY A 109 9.67 14.30 -11.34
CA GLY A 109 8.77 15.40 -11.01
C GLY A 109 9.13 16.05 -9.66
N GLY A 110 8.86 17.36 -9.49
CA GLY A 110 9.12 18.09 -8.25
C GLY A 110 10.58 18.51 -8.01
N MET A 111 11.48 18.19 -8.93
CA MET A 111 12.84 18.72 -9.00
C MET A 111 12.92 19.93 -9.96
N ASP A 112 14.01 20.68 -9.89
CA ASP A 112 14.23 21.82 -10.78
C ASP A 112 14.33 21.38 -12.26
N SER A 113 13.27 21.66 -13.02
CA SER A 113 13.16 21.34 -14.45
C SER A 113 14.28 22.00 -15.30
N LYS A 114 14.75 23.19 -14.89
CA LYS A 114 15.85 23.87 -15.59
C LYS A 114 17.19 23.18 -15.34
N ALA A 115 17.40 22.64 -14.14
CA ALA A 115 18.58 21.85 -13.82
C ALA A 115 18.60 20.53 -14.62
N GLU A 116 17.45 19.84 -14.71
CA GLU A 116 17.31 18.63 -15.54
C GLU A 116 17.56 18.94 -17.03
N GLN A 117 16.99 20.04 -17.54
CA GLN A 117 17.21 20.47 -18.92
C GLN A 117 18.70 20.71 -19.20
N ARG A 118 19.42 21.41 -18.32
CA ARG A 118 20.87 21.63 -18.46
C ARG A 118 21.67 20.33 -18.45
N MET A 119 21.26 19.39 -17.59
CA MET A 119 21.90 18.07 -17.49
C MET A 119 21.69 17.26 -18.77
N LEU A 120 20.48 17.23 -19.33
CA LEU A 120 20.17 16.57 -20.61
C LEU A 120 20.91 17.23 -21.77
N ALA A 121 20.95 18.55 -21.85
CA ALA A 121 21.70 19.30 -22.89
C ALA A 121 23.21 19.02 -22.82
N GLY A 122 23.76 18.73 -21.64
CA GLY A 122 25.15 18.32 -21.47
C GLY A 122 25.44 16.88 -21.92
N GLY A 123 24.43 16.10 -22.29
CA GLY A 123 24.47 14.70 -22.67
C GLY A 123 24.49 13.74 -21.47
N ALA A 124 23.87 12.58 -21.65
CA ALA A 124 23.83 11.48 -20.68
C ALA A 124 23.93 10.13 -21.42
N HIS A 125 24.53 9.11 -20.78
CA HIS A 125 24.51 7.74 -21.31
C HIS A 125 23.26 6.99 -20.84
N ILE A 126 22.86 7.23 -19.59
CA ILE A 126 21.69 6.61 -18.97
C ILE A 126 20.80 7.73 -18.41
N VAL A 127 19.52 7.67 -18.71
CA VAL A 127 18.51 8.54 -18.11
C VAL A 127 17.59 7.68 -17.23
N VAL A 128 17.39 8.11 -15.98
CA VAL A 128 16.47 7.47 -15.05
C VAL A 128 15.36 8.46 -14.73
N GLY A 129 14.08 8.04 -14.84
CA GLY A 129 13.01 8.99 -14.59
C GLY A 129 11.66 8.38 -14.27
N THR A 130 10.72 9.25 -13.93
CA THR A 130 9.31 8.89 -13.73
C THR A 130 8.50 9.16 -15.00
N PRO A 131 7.44 8.37 -15.30
CA PRO A 131 6.72 8.43 -16.56
C PRO A 131 6.32 9.83 -16.98
N GLY A 132 5.53 10.54 -16.18
CA GLY A 132 5.03 11.87 -16.54
C GLY A 132 6.14 12.93 -16.73
N ARG A 133 7.30 12.81 -16.04
CA ARG A 133 8.42 13.76 -16.22
C ARG A 133 9.23 13.45 -17.48
N LEU A 134 9.42 12.18 -17.77
CA LEU A 134 10.05 11.74 -19.01
C LEU A 134 9.22 12.20 -20.22
N ARG A 135 7.91 11.99 -20.18
CA ARG A 135 6.96 12.48 -21.19
C ARG A 135 7.07 13.99 -21.40
N ASP A 136 7.05 14.80 -20.33
CA ASP A 136 7.20 16.28 -20.43
C ASP A 136 8.51 16.68 -21.15
N HIS A 137 9.64 16.01 -20.85
CA HIS A 137 10.90 16.29 -21.51
C HIS A 137 10.94 15.85 -22.98
N ILE A 138 10.28 14.75 -23.33
CA ILE A 138 10.16 14.27 -24.72
C ILE A 138 9.26 15.21 -25.52
N GLU A 139 8.07 15.54 -25.02
CA GLU A 139 7.12 16.46 -25.68
C GLU A 139 7.73 17.85 -25.93
N ARG A 140 8.61 18.30 -25.05
CA ARG A 140 9.34 19.58 -25.19
C ARG A 140 10.62 19.48 -26.02
N GLY A 141 10.92 18.32 -26.60
CA GLY A 141 12.14 18.11 -27.38
C GLY A 141 13.45 18.23 -26.60
N ARG A 142 13.42 18.02 -25.26
CA ARG A 142 14.58 18.11 -24.38
C ARG A 142 15.26 16.77 -24.13
N LEU A 143 14.53 15.68 -24.32
CA LEU A 143 15.02 14.32 -24.23
C LEU A 143 14.89 13.67 -25.61
N ASP A 144 16.03 13.47 -26.25
CA ASP A 144 16.14 12.82 -27.56
C ASP A 144 16.39 11.31 -27.38
N LEU A 145 15.50 10.47 -27.91
CA LEU A 145 15.58 9.02 -27.83
C LEU A 145 16.08 8.37 -29.13
N SER A 146 16.69 9.15 -30.05
CA SER A 146 17.16 8.66 -31.33
C SER A 146 18.29 7.64 -31.25
N HIS A 147 19.04 7.58 -30.14
CA HIS A 147 20.12 6.63 -29.91
C HIS A 147 19.82 5.58 -28.85
N LEU A 148 18.54 5.44 -28.46
CA LEU A 148 18.15 4.56 -27.39
C LEU A 148 18.30 3.08 -27.73
N ARG A 149 19.25 2.39 -27.10
CA ARG A 149 19.52 0.95 -27.25
C ARG A 149 18.79 0.08 -26.26
N VAL A 150 18.51 0.63 -25.06
CA VAL A 150 17.91 -0.12 -23.94
C VAL A 150 16.80 0.69 -23.30
N ALA A 151 15.64 0.07 -23.08
CA ALA A 151 14.57 0.58 -22.21
C ALA A 151 14.32 -0.42 -21.08
N VAL A 152 14.36 0.06 -19.84
CA VAL A 152 14.05 -0.72 -18.64
C VAL A 152 12.81 -0.14 -17.96
N LEU A 153 11.83 -0.98 -17.68
CA LEU A 153 10.67 -0.63 -16.86
C LEU A 153 10.84 -1.36 -15.52
N ASP A 154 11.12 -0.62 -14.45
CA ASP A 154 11.24 -1.17 -13.11
C ASP A 154 9.94 -0.98 -12.34
N GLU A 155 9.49 -2.01 -11.62
CA GLU A 155 8.18 -2.08 -10.97
C GLU A 155 7.02 -1.74 -11.92
N ALA A 156 7.01 -2.41 -13.09
CA ALA A 156 6.06 -2.12 -14.16
C ALA A 156 4.59 -2.29 -13.75
N ASP A 157 4.27 -3.25 -12.88
CA ASP A 157 2.95 -3.45 -12.30
C ASP A 157 2.51 -2.23 -11.46
N GLU A 158 3.41 -1.65 -10.66
CA GLU A 158 3.12 -0.44 -9.91
C GLU A 158 2.86 0.76 -10.82
N MET A 159 3.58 0.90 -11.93
CA MET A 159 3.32 1.97 -12.89
C MET A 159 1.93 1.89 -13.50
N LEU A 160 1.45 0.69 -13.83
CA LEU A 160 0.09 0.49 -14.34
C LEU A 160 -0.98 0.74 -13.28
N ASP A 161 -0.74 0.29 -12.04
CA ASP A 161 -1.64 0.56 -10.90
C ASP A 161 -1.78 2.07 -10.60
N LEU A 162 -0.73 2.84 -10.84
CA LEU A 162 -0.72 4.30 -10.71
C LEU A 162 -1.35 5.03 -11.90
N GLY A 163 -1.75 4.30 -12.96
CA GLY A 163 -2.41 4.86 -14.14
C GLY A 163 -1.45 5.42 -15.20
N PHE A 164 -0.16 5.10 -15.15
CA PHE A 164 0.84 5.60 -16.10
C PHE A 164 0.88 4.86 -17.43
N ARG A 165 -0.15 4.05 -17.76
CA ARG A 165 -0.18 3.29 -19.02
C ARG A 165 0.08 4.17 -20.26
N GLU A 166 -0.68 5.25 -20.39
CA GLU A 166 -0.58 6.17 -21.53
C GLU A 166 0.80 6.84 -21.63
N ASP A 167 1.37 7.23 -20.48
CA ASP A 167 2.70 7.83 -20.44
C ASP A 167 3.77 6.82 -20.86
N LEU A 168 3.67 5.56 -20.40
CA LEU A 168 4.59 4.49 -20.79
C LEU A 168 4.50 4.19 -22.28
N GLU A 169 3.29 4.05 -22.83
CA GLU A 169 3.07 3.83 -24.26
C GLU A 169 3.65 4.99 -25.07
N PHE A 170 3.38 6.23 -24.68
CA PHE A 170 3.94 7.42 -25.31
C PHE A 170 5.49 7.41 -25.33
N ILE A 171 6.12 7.15 -24.18
CA ILE A 171 7.59 7.14 -24.05
C ILE A 171 8.21 6.05 -24.93
N LEU A 172 7.64 4.83 -24.91
CA LEU A 172 8.16 3.70 -25.69
C LEU A 172 7.94 3.91 -27.19
N ASP A 173 6.86 4.58 -27.58
CA ASP A 173 6.55 4.91 -28.98
C ASP A 173 7.34 6.12 -29.49
N ALA A 174 7.87 6.99 -28.62
CA ALA A 174 8.72 8.12 -29.00
C ALA A 174 10.11 7.74 -29.54
N THR A 175 10.56 6.50 -29.33
CA THR A 175 11.77 5.98 -29.96
C THR A 175 11.53 5.82 -31.47
N PRO A 176 12.42 6.33 -32.38
CA PRO A 176 12.29 6.14 -33.81
C PRO A 176 12.15 4.66 -34.20
N GLU A 177 11.38 4.38 -35.26
CA GLU A 177 11.03 3.00 -35.64
C GLU A 177 12.26 2.12 -35.91
N GLU A 178 13.29 2.67 -36.58
CA GLU A 178 14.54 1.98 -36.82
C GLU A 178 15.27 1.58 -35.54
N GLN A 179 15.31 2.48 -34.56
CA GLN A 179 15.89 2.22 -33.23
C GLN A 179 15.03 1.27 -32.43
N ARG A 180 13.69 1.41 -32.51
CA ARG A 180 12.73 0.52 -31.84
C ARG A 180 12.91 -0.93 -32.29
N ALA A 181 13.26 -1.13 -33.57
CA ALA A 181 13.58 -2.45 -34.13
C ALA A 181 14.85 -3.10 -33.55
N GLN A 182 15.76 -2.33 -32.97
CA GLN A 182 17.01 -2.81 -32.38
C GLN A 182 17.09 -2.67 -30.87
N ARG A 183 16.17 -1.87 -30.26
CA ARG A 183 16.13 -1.59 -28.82
C ARG A 183 15.79 -2.84 -28.02
N ARG A 184 16.58 -3.17 -27.01
CA ARG A 184 16.24 -4.15 -25.99
C ARG A 184 15.28 -3.52 -24.97
N THR A 185 14.21 -4.24 -24.65
CA THR A 185 13.22 -3.80 -23.67
C THR A 185 13.16 -4.80 -22.53
N LEU A 186 13.48 -4.35 -21.31
CA LEU A 186 13.50 -5.16 -20.11
C LEU A 186 12.37 -4.73 -19.19
N LEU A 187 11.45 -5.63 -18.86
CA LEU A 187 10.37 -5.40 -17.90
C LEU A 187 10.68 -6.17 -16.61
N PHE A 188 10.80 -5.43 -15.53
CA PHE A 188 10.92 -5.96 -14.17
C PHE A 188 9.65 -5.64 -13.39
N SER A 189 9.04 -6.65 -12.80
CA SER A 189 7.77 -6.54 -12.09
C SER A 189 7.72 -7.54 -10.94
N ALA A 190 7.03 -7.23 -9.85
CA ALA A 190 6.79 -8.20 -8.80
C ALA A 190 5.73 -9.23 -9.24
N THR A 191 4.78 -8.79 -10.08
CA THR A 191 3.69 -9.61 -10.61
C THR A 191 3.56 -9.43 -12.13
N ILE A 192 3.02 -10.44 -12.83
CA ILE A 192 2.76 -10.36 -14.26
C ILE A 192 1.25 -10.54 -14.53
N PRO A 193 0.42 -9.53 -14.19
CA PRO A 193 -0.98 -9.51 -14.54
C PRO A 193 -1.19 -9.40 -16.07
N LYS A 194 -2.44 -9.53 -16.53
CA LYS A 194 -2.77 -9.48 -17.96
C LYS A 194 -2.31 -8.18 -18.65
N GLU A 195 -2.37 -7.10 -17.94
CA GLU A 195 -1.98 -5.76 -18.38
C GLU A 195 -0.48 -5.69 -18.67
N ILE A 196 0.36 -6.22 -17.77
CA ILE A 196 1.82 -6.34 -17.98
C ILE A 196 2.13 -7.28 -19.14
N ALA A 197 1.46 -8.43 -19.20
CA ALA A 197 1.63 -9.36 -20.32
C ALA A 197 1.21 -8.73 -21.66
N SER A 198 0.22 -7.83 -21.67
CA SER A 198 -0.19 -7.07 -22.87
C SER A 198 0.88 -6.05 -23.28
N LEU A 199 1.42 -5.30 -22.31
CA LEU A 199 2.50 -4.34 -22.53
C LEU A 199 3.76 -5.05 -23.07
N ALA A 200 4.13 -6.18 -22.48
CA ALA A 200 5.23 -7.01 -22.93
C ALA A 200 5.05 -7.45 -24.40
N ARG A 201 3.88 -7.99 -24.75
CA ARG A 201 3.59 -8.40 -26.14
C ARG A 201 3.67 -7.26 -27.16
N ARG A 202 3.38 -6.02 -26.74
CA ARG A 202 3.42 -4.86 -27.64
C ARG A 202 4.83 -4.32 -27.85
N TYR A 203 5.65 -4.31 -26.79
CA TYR A 203 6.94 -3.59 -26.78
C TYR A 203 8.16 -4.48 -26.67
N GLN A 204 8.00 -5.78 -26.47
CA GLN A 204 9.09 -6.75 -26.41
C GLN A 204 9.06 -7.69 -27.62
N ARG A 205 10.23 -8.16 -28.01
CA ARG A 205 10.45 -9.12 -29.10
C ARG A 205 11.20 -10.32 -28.57
N ASP A 206 10.70 -11.49 -28.83
CA ASP A 206 11.27 -12.76 -28.37
C ASP A 206 11.76 -12.73 -26.91
N ALA A 207 10.93 -12.17 -26.05
CA ALA A 207 11.30 -11.94 -24.66
C ALA A 207 11.54 -13.25 -23.91
N LEU A 208 12.69 -13.36 -23.26
CA LEU A 208 12.93 -14.42 -22.29
C LEU A 208 12.14 -14.11 -21.03
N ARG A 209 11.21 -15.01 -20.67
CA ARG A 209 10.49 -14.91 -19.42
C ARG A 209 11.28 -15.58 -18.30
N ILE A 210 11.65 -14.78 -17.31
CA ILE A 210 12.38 -15.21 -16.13
C ILE A 210 11.45 -15.04 -14.92
N ASP A 211 11.17 -16.13 -14.23
CA ASP A 211 10.39 -16.12 -12.99
C ASP A 211 11.31 -16.54 -11.84
N VAL A 212 11.84 -15.55 -11.13
CA VAL A 212 12.71 -15.73 -9.96
C VAL A 212 11.92 -15.56 -8.66
N GLY A 213 10.68 -15.19 -8.79
CA GLY A 213 9.72 -15.25 -7.70
C GLY A 213 9.50 -16.71 -7.39
N GLY A 214 10.36 -17.29 -6.56
CA GLY A 214 10.12 -18.61 -6.00
C GLY A 214 8.67 -18.67 -5.55
N SER A 215 7.90 -19.49 -6.23
CA SER A 215 6.62 -20.05 -5.84
C SER A 215 6.00 -19.41 -4.60
N ARG A 216 4.86 -18.76 -4.73
CA ARG A 216 3.70 -18.81 -3.83
C ARG A 216 3.94 -18.99 -2.31
N GLU A 217 5.18 -19.01 -1.83
CA GLU A 217 5.44 -19.06 -0.40
C GLU A 217 5.32 -17.63 0.15
N PRO A 218 4.41 -17.39 1.10
CA PRO A 218 4.36 -16.14 1.83
C PRO A 218 5.73 -15.88 2.44
N HIS A 219 6.12 -14.64 2.58
CA HIS A 219 7.39 -14.25 3.18
C HIS A 219 7.62 -15.04 4.48
N ARG A 220 8.54 -16.01 4.50
CA ARG A 220 8.80 -16.91 5.64
C ARG A 220 9.24 -16.15 6.90
N ASP A 221 9.78 -14.96 6.70
CA ASP A 221 10.28 -14.12 7.79
C ASP A 221 9.23 -13.13 8.31
N ILE A 222 7.97 -13.18 7.83
CA ILE A 222 6.90 -12.31 8.29
C ILE A 222 5.84 -13.09 9.08
N GLU A 223 5.65 -12.71 10.34
CA GLU A 223 4.52 -13.16 11.14
C GLU A 223 3.28 -12.33 10.78
N TYR A 224 2.19 -13.01 10.39
CA TYR A 224 0.94 -12.33 10.08
C TYR A 224 -0.05 -12.45 11.21
N ARG A 225 -0.69 -11.33 11.57
CA ARG A 225 -1.74 -11.24 12.58
C ARG A 225 -2.96 -10.52 12.01
N ALA A 226 -4.15 -10.94 12.42
CA ALA A 226 -5.42 -10.30 12.10
C ALA A 226 -6.11 -9.94 13.40
N VAL A 227 -6.33 -8.66 13.64
CA VAL A 227 -6.92 -8.13 14.87
C VAL A 227 -8.34 -7.66 14.56
N THR A 228 -9.32 -8.30 15.19
CA THR A 228 -10.74 -8.00 14.97
C THR A 228 -11.27 -6.96 15.95
N MET A 229 -12.03 -5.95 15.43
CA MET A 229 -12.57 -4.89 16.26
C MET A 229 -13.85 -4.29 15.66
N ALA A 230 -14.51 -3.42 16.41
CA ALA A 230 -15.58 -2.58 15.89
C ALA A 230 -15.02 -1.56 14.86
N PRO A 231 -15.77 -1.17 13.82
CA PRO A 231 -15.28 -0.29 12.76
C PRO A 231 -14.72 1.06 13.26
N HIS A 232 -15.25 1.60 14.33
CA HIS A 232 -14.84 2.88 14.93
C HIS A 232 -13.63 2.76 15.87
N ASP A 233 -13.23 1.53 16.22
CA ASP A 233 -12.10 1.27 17.10
C ASP A 233 -10.76 1.12 16.38
N ALA A 234 -10.73 1.22 15.07
CA ALA A 234 -9.51 0.98 14.28
C ALA A 234 -8.31 1.85 14.71
N GLU A 235 -8.55 3.14 15.01
CA GLU A 235 -7.50 4.05 15.46
C GLU A 235 -7.03 3.71 16.88
N ARG A 236 -7.95 3.34 17.78
CA ARG A 236 -7.66 2.90 19.14
C ARG A 236 -6.85 1.61 19.13
N ALA A 237 -7.24 0.65 18.29
CA ALA A 237 -6.51 -0.59 18.10
C ALA A 237 -5.09 -0.36 17.56
N ALA A 238 -4.91 0.61 16.63
CA ALA A 238 -3.58 0.99 16.15
C ALA A 238 -2.70 1.55 17.27
N VAL A 239 -3.24 2.42 18.15
CA VAL A 239 -2.55 2.94 19.35
C VAL A 239 -2.07 1.79 20.23
N ASN A 240 -2.97 0.86 20.57
CA ASN A 240 -2.62 -0.27 21.45
C ASN A 240 -1.61 -1.23 20.80
N LEU A 241 -1.69 -1.48 19.49
CA LEU A 241 -0.70 -2.27 18.78
C LEU A 241 0.68 -1.62 18.80
N LEU A 242 0.77 -0.32 18.54
CA LEU A 242 2.03 0.43 18.61
C LEU A 242 2.66 0.35 20.00
N ARG A 243 1.85 0.45 21.06
CA ARG A 243 2.28 0.30 22.45
C ARG A 243 2.71 -1.14 22.78
N TYR A 244 1.94 -2.11 22.29
CA TYR A 244 2.19 -3.53 22.56
C TYR A 244 3.51 -4.00 21.92
N PHE A 245 3.74 -3.67 20.65
CA PHE A 245 4.96 -4.07 19.94
C PHE A 245 6.17 -3.21 20.32
N ASP A 246 5.99 -1.92 20.55
CA ASP A 246 7.05 -0.95 20.85
C ASP A 246 8.24 -1.05 19.88
N SER A 247 7.93 -1.18 18.62
CA SER A 247 8.90 -1.40 17.54
C SER A 247 9.77 -0.19 17.28
N ARG A 248 11.00 -0.40 16.81
CA ARG A 248 11.93 0.69 16.44
C ARG A 248 11.41 1.49 15.27
N ALA A 249 10.84 0.81 14.28
CA ALA A 249 10.26 1.45 13.11
C ALA A 249 9.00 0.72 12.67
N THR A 250 7.91 1.47 12.56
CA THR A 250 6.58 0.97 12.16
C THR A 250 6.03 1.75 10.99
N LEU A 251 5.46 1.04 10.00
CA LEU A 251 4.70 1.63 8.91
C LEU A 251 3.22 1.27 9.05
N VAL A 252 2.37 2.29 9.08
CA VAL A 252 0.91 2.15 9.18
C VAL A 252 0.26 2.57 7.87
N PHE A 253 -0.41 1.64 7.20
CA PHE A 253 -1.08 1.89 5.92
C PHE A 253 -2.53 2.30 6.10
N CYS A 254 -2.89 3.47 5.54
CA CYS A 254 -4.27 3.94 5.39
C CYS A 254 -4.68 3.97 3.91
N ALA A 255 -5.96 3.72 3.63
CA ALA A 255 -6.49 3.71 2.26
C ALA A 255 -6.59 5.12 1.66
N THR A 256 -6.74 6.17 2.46
CA THR A 256 -6.99 7.54 2.02
C THR A 256 -6.05 8.55 2.70
N ARG A 257 -5.84 9.70 2.03
CA ARG A 257 -5.08 10.83 2.59
C ARG A 257 -5.73 11.35 3.88
N GLU A 258 -7.05 11.40 3.92
CA GLU A 258 -7.81 11.81 5.10
C GLU A 258 -7.59 10.84 6.27
N GLY A 259 -7.58 9.52 5.99
CA GLY A 259 -7.23 8.50 7.00
C GLY A 259 -5.82 8.69 7.54
N VAL A 260 -4.84 9.00 6.68
CA VAL A 260 -3.47 9.32 7.11
C VAL A 260 -3.45 10.53 8.05
N ARG A 261 -4.10 11.64 7.64
CA ARG A 261 -4.13 12.88 8.43
C ARG A 261 -4.77 12.65 9.80
N ARG A 262 -5.92 11.97 9.83
CA ARG A 262 -6.66 11.68 11.06
C ARG A 262 -5.88 10.78 12.01
N LEU A 263 -5.35 9.65 11.52
CA LEU A 263 -4.59 8.73 12.36
C LEU A 263 -3.28 9.36 12.84
N HIS A 264 -2.57 10.08 11.98
CA HIS A 264 -1.35 10.80 12.35
C HIS A 264 -1.61 11.83 13.47
N GLY A 265 -2.64 12.68 13.32
CA GLY A 265 -3.04 13.64 14.35
C GLY A 265 -3.35 12.96 15.69
N ARG A 266 -4.11 11.86 15.66
CA ARG A 266 -4.43 11.09 16.85
C ARG A 266 -3.19 10.50 17.54
N LEU A 267 -2.23 10.00 16.75
CA LEU A 267 -0.98 9.47 17.30
C LEU A 267 -0.14 10.57 17.94
N GLN A 268 -0.06 11.75 17.32
CA GLN A 268 0.64 12.90 17.90
C GLN A 268 -0.02 13.39 19.21
N GLU A 269 -1.36 13.49 19.25
CA GLU A 269 -2.12 13.83 20.47
C GLU A 269 -1.85 12.84 21.61
N ARG A 270 -1.57 11.58 21.28
CA ARG A 270 -1.22 10.52 22.25
C ARG A 270 0.27 10.50 22.62
N GLY A 271 1.09 11.36 22.04
CA GLY A 271 2.52 11.47 22.34
C GLY A 271 3.42 10.50 21.56
N PHE A 272 2.98 9.97 20.42
CA PHE A 272 3.85 9.21 19.53
C PHE A 272 4.65 10.13 18.63
N ASP A 273 5.95 9.84 18.48
CA ASP A 273 6.80 10.46 17.47
C ASP A 273 6.47 9.87 16.08
N ALA A 274 5.42 10.41 15.47
CA ALA A 274 4.88 9.95 14.20
C ALA A 274 5.08 10.96 13.08
N VAL A 275 5.31 10.46 11.87
CA VAL A 275 5.30 11.25 10.63
C VAL A 275 4.24 10.73 9.68
N ALA A 276 3.70 11.63 8.85
CA ALA A 276 2.75 11.29 7.80
C ALA A 276 3.43 11.32 6.43
N LEU A 277 3.08 10.36 5.55
CA LEU A 277 3.46 10.37 4.15
C LEU A 277 2.21 10.26 3.27
N SER A 278 1.91 11.33 2.56
CA SER A 278 0.81 11.39 1.61
C SER A 278 1.22 12.16 0.34
N GLY A 279 0.41 12.06 -0.72
CA GLY A 279 0.70 12.78 -1.96
C GLY A 279 0.54 14.31 -1.90
N GLU A 280 0.14 14.86 -0.74
CA GLU A 280 0.00 16.31 -0.52
C GLU A 280 1.30 16.95 -0.02
N LEU A 281 2.23 16.16 0.50
CA LEU A 281 3.51 16.66 0.99
C LEU A 281 4.37 17.20 -0.14
N SER A 282 4.98 18.35 0.09
CA SER A 282 6.08 18.82 -0.74
C SER A 282 7.27 17.84 -0.69
N GLN A 283 8.14 17.89 -1.69
CA GLN A 283 9.31 17.02 -1.72
C GLN A 283 10.25 17.23 -0.52
N HIS A 284 10.33 18.47 -0.03
CA HIS A 284 11.13 18.79 1.15
C HIS A 284 10.56 18.14 2.41
N GLU A 285 9.26 18.28 2.67
CA GLU A 285 8.59 17.65 3.81
C GLU A 285 8.70 16.13 3.77
N ARG A 286 8.53 15.54 2.57
CA ARG A 286 8.69 14.09 2.37
C ARG A 286 10.11 13.62 2.69
N THR A 287 11.13 14.33 2.20
CA THR A 287 12.54 14.01 2.49
C THR A 287 12.83 14.15 3.98
N SER A 288 12.33 15.20 4.63
CA SER A 288 12.49 15.42 6.07
C SER A 288 11.82 14.32 6.89
N ALA A 289 10.61 13.88 6.52
CA ALA A 289 9.90 12.78 7.19
C ALA A 289 10.68 11.46 7.09
N LEU A 290 11.18 11.13 5.89
CA LEU A 290 12.00 9.93 5.68
C LEU A 290 13.31 9.98 6.45
N GLN A 291 13.97 11.14 6.50
CA GLN A 291 15.19 11.32 7.27
C GLN A 291 14.92 11.18 8.77
N SER A 292 13.80 11.70 9.28
CA SER A 292 13.38 11.53 10.67
C SER A 292 13.20 10.06 11.07
N LEU A 293 12.66 9.24 10.15
CA LEU A 293 12.55 7.79 10.36
C LEU A 293 13.91 7.09 10.36
N ARG A 294 14.79 7.44 9.41
CA ARG A 294 16.15 6.86 9.33
C ARG A 294 17.01 7.19 10.54
N ASP A 295 16.88 8.40 11.05
CA ASP A 295 17.59 8.87 12.25
C ASP A 295 16.98 8.33 13.55
N GLY A 296 15.85 7.61 13.49
CA GLY A 296 15.13 7.11 14.67
C GLY A 296 14.46 8.21 15.50
N ARG A 297 14.38 9.46 15.00
CA ARG A 297 13.65 10.57 15.65
C ARG A 297 12.14 10.35 15.61
N SER A 298 11.66 9.71 14.57
CA SER A 298 10.27 9.24 14.47
C SER A 298 10.28 7.73 14.35
N ARG A 299 9.41 7.07 15.11
CA ARG A 299 9.31 5.61 15.15
C ARG A 299 8.09 5.08 14.37
N VAL A 300 7.15 5.95 14.02
CA VAL A 300 5.91 5.59 13.33
C VAL A 300 5.75 6.44 12.07
N CYS A 301 5.50 5.76 10.94
CA CYS A 301 5.12 6.40 9.69
C CYS A 301 3.70 6.00 9.32
N VAL A 302 2.82 6.97 9.13
CA VAL A 302 1.46 6.73 8.62
C VAL A 302 1.42 7.12 7.16
N ALA A 303 1.08 6.20 6.26
CA ALA A 303 1.18 6.43 4.82
C ALA A 303 0.01 5.87 4.03
N THR A 304 -0.24 6.44 2.84
CA THR A 304 -1.03 5.77 1.79
C THR A 304 -0.14 4.84 0.98
N ASP A 305 -0.73 3.86 0.27
CA ASP A 305 0.01 2.96 -0.63
C ASP A 305 0.89 3.75 -1.61
N VAL A 306 0.30 4.73 -2.29
CA VAL A 306 1.01 5.56 -3.28
C VAL A 306 2.21 6.28 -2.67
N ALA A 307 2.06 6.79 -1.45
CA ALA A 307 3.13 7.54 -0.79
C ALA A 307 4.22 6.62 -0.21
N ALA A 308 3.90 5.39 0.15
CA ALA A 308 4.85 4.41 0.69
C ALA A 308 5.57 3.58 -0.39
N ARG A 309 5.12 3.65 -1.65
CA ARG A 309 5.74 2.95 -2.77
C ARG A 309 7.11 3.55 -3.10
N GLY A 310 8.04 2.69 -3.51
CA GLY A 310 9.40 3.10 -3.91
C GLY A 310 10.23 3.74 -2.80
N LEU A 311 9.76 3.71 -1.54
CA LEU A 311 10.53 4.24 -0.42
C LEU A 311 11.59 3.24 0.03
N ASP A 312 12.82 3.71 0.11
CA ASP A 312 13.87 3.08 0.88
C ASP A 312 13.68 3.45 2.36
N LEU A 313 12.82 2.68 3.01
CA LEU A 313 12.59 2.79 4.45
C LEU A 313 13.64 1.97 5.20
N PRO A 314 14.05 2.41 6.39
CA PRO A 314 14.87 1.58 7.26
C PRO A 314 14.16 0.24 7.53
N ASP A 315 14.90 -0.73 8.04
CA ASP A 315 14.34 -2.02 8.41
C ASP A 315 13.14 -1.83 9.34
N LEU A 316 11.96 -2.13 8.82
CA LEU A 316 10.72 -2.02 9.57
C LEU A 316 10.48 -3.31 10.35
N ASP A 317 10.25 -3.20 11.66
CA ASP A 317 9.90 -4.36 12.49
C ASP A 317 8.41 -4.68 12.38
N LEU A 318 7.58 -3.65 12.18
CA LEU A 318 6.13 -3.76 12.20
C LEU A 318 5.47 -3.03 11.02
N VAL A 319 4.53 -3.71 10.38
CA VAL A 319 3.60 -3.12 9.41
C VAL A 319 2.18 -3.29 9.92
N ILE A 320 1.42 -2.19 9.98
CA ILE A 320 0.00 -2.21 10.36
C ILE A 320 -0.84 -1.80 9.16
N HIS A 321 -1.79 -2.63 8.77
CA HIS A 321 -2.81 -2.29 7.79
C HIS A 321 -4.01 -1.70 8.53
N ALA A 322 -4.03 -0.37 8.74
CA ALA A 322 -5.16 0.32 9.37
C ALA A 322 -6.43 0.20 8.53
N ASP A 323 -6.29 0.11 7.22
CA ASP A 323 -7.34 -0.27 6.27
C ASP A 323 -6.96 -1.56 5.54
N LEU A 324 -7.93 -2.47 5.38
CA LEU A 324 -7.72 -3.71 4.65
C LEU A 324 -7.26 -3.45 3.21
N PRO A 325 -6.22 -4.16 2.74
CA PRO A 325 -5.79 -4.12 1.34
C PRO A 325 -6.92 -4.48 0.37
N THR A 326 -6.86 -3.91 -0.82
CA THR A 326 -7.87 -4.15 -1.87
C THR A 326 -7.77 -5.55 -2.47
N ASN A 327 -6.56 -6.07 -2.64
CA ASN A 327 -6.22 -7.35 -3.24
C ASN A 327 -5.01 -8.00 -2.53
N LYS A 328 -4.69 -9.23 -2.90
CA LYS A 328 -3.57 -10.00 -2.32
C LYS A 328 -2.20 -9.40 -2.66
N GLU A 329 -2.07 -8.80 -3.83
CA GLU A 329 -0.85 -8.16 -4.29
C GLU A 329 -0.52 -6.97 -3.37
N THR A 330 -1.50 -6.10 -3.10
CA THR A 330 -1.36 -4.99 -2.15
C THR A 330 -1.02 -5.49 -0.74
N LEU A 331 -1.65 -6.59 -0.28
CA LEU A 331 -1.32 -7.19 1.02
C LEU A 331 0.17 -7.58 1.08
N LEU A 332 0.64 -8.32 0.08
CA LEU A 332 2.02 -8.79 0.04
C LEU A 332 3.03 -7.64 -0.13
N HIS A 333 2.74 -6.66 -0.97
CA HIS A 333 3.58 -5.47 -1.16
C HIS A 333 3.72 -4.61 0.10
N ARG A 334 2.62 -4.40 0.84
CA ARG A 334 2.65 -3.68 2.12
C ARG A 334 3.43 -4.49 3.16
N SER A 335 3.11 -5.77 3.32
CA SER A 335 3.77 -6.65 4.28
C SER A 335 5.26 -6.81 3.99
N GLY A 336 5.66 -6.88 2.71
CA GLY A 336 7.06 -6.96 2.29
C GLY A 336 7.89 -5.70 2.58
N ARG A 337 7.35 -4.70 3.27
CA ARG A 337 8.13 -3.60 3.85
C ARG A 337 8.84 -3.99 5.15
N THR A 338 8.45 -5.11 5.76
CA THR A 338 9.14 -5.76 6.89
C THR A 338 9.70 -7.13 6.48
N GLY A 339 10.42 -7.80 7.35
CA GLY A 339 10.95 -9.15 7.10
C GLY A 339 12.02 -9.19 6.00
N ARG A 340 12.87 -8.18 5.88
CA ARG A 340 13.92 -8.08 4.86
C ARG A 340 15.28 -8.53 5.38
N ALA A 341 16.13 -8.98 4.46
CA ALA A 341 17.53 -9.36 4.75
C ALA A 341 17.67 -10.42 5.87
N GLY A 342 16.74 -11.39 5.94
CA GLY A 342 16.77 -12.47 6.94
C GLY A 342 16.33 -12.05 8.35
N ARG A 343 15.79 -10.83 8.53
CA ARG A 343 15.21 -10.38 9.80
C ARG A 343 13.73 -10.77 9.86
N LYS A 344 13.27 -11.15 11.05
CA LYS A 344 11.85 -11.41 11.27
C LYS A 344 11.08 -10.09 11.39
N GLY A 345 9.90 -10.02 10.78
CA GLY A 345 8.99 -8.90 10.83
C GLY A 345 7.57 -9.31 11.20
N THR A 346 6.75 -8.35 11.59
CA THR A 346 5.34 -8.59 11.90
C THR A 346 4.44 -7.73 11.02
N SER A 347 3.41 -8.33 10.44
CA SER A 347 2.38 -7.67 9.65
C SER A 347 1.02 -7.87 10.30
N VAL A 348 0.35 -6.78 10.71
CA VAL A 348 -0.92 -6.81 11.43
C VAL A 348 -2.03 -6.18 10.59
N LEU A 349 -3.11 -6.93 10.37
CA LEU A 349 -4.31 -6.44 9.70
C LEU A 349 -5.34 -6.01 10.74
N LEU A 350 -5.80 -4.76 10.70
CA LEU A 350 -6.97 -4.30 11.44
C LEU A 350 -8.23 -4.71 10.68
N VAL A 351 -9.04 -5.57 11.28
CA VAL A 351 -10.19 -6.20 10.64
C VAL A 351 -11.48 -5.82 11.35
N PRO A 352 -12.24 -4.85 10.82
CA PRO A 352 -13.58 -4.58 11.35
C PRO A 352 -14.47 -5.83 11.28
N TYR A 353 -15.26 -6.13 12.33
CA TYR A 353 -16.11 -7.32 12.38
C TYR A 353 -16.91 -7.59 11.10
N PRO A 354 -17.56 -6.59 10.45
CA PRO A 354 -18.30 -6.81 9.21
C PRO A 354 -17.42 -7.24 8.01
N LYS A 355 -16.11 -6.96 8.07
CA LYS A 355 -15.15 -7.25 6.99
C LYS A 355 -14.36 -8.55 7.20
N ARG A 356 -14.66 -9.33 8.26
CA ARG A 356 -13.92 -10.55 8.62
C ARG A 356 -13.84 -11.55 7.45
N ARG A 357 -14.96 -11.87 6.81
CA ARG A 357 -14.97 -12.79 5.66
C ARG A 357 -14.09 -12.32 4.50
N ARG A 358 -14.07 -11.02 4.24
CA ARG A 358 -13.21 -10.43 3.22
C ARG A 358 -11.73 -10.58 3.58
N ALA A 359 -11.37 -10.37 4.83
CA ALA A 359 -10.00 -10.56 5.32
C ALA A 359 -9.56 -12.03 5.22
N GLU A 360 -10.42 -12.98 5.60
CA GLU A 360 -10.18 -14.42 5.45
C GLU A 360 -9.94 -14.81 3.98
N GLN A 361 -10.76 -14.33 3.06
CA GLN A 361 -10.59 -14.55 1.62
C GLN A 361 -9.29 -13.95 1.10
N LEU A 362 -8.93 -12.75 1.55
CA LEU A 362 -7.70 -12.07 1.16
C LEU A 362 -6.45 -12.85 1.63
N LEU A 363 -6.42 -13.27 2.90
CA LEU A 363 -5.33 -14.06 3.47
C LEU A 363 -5.19 -15.42 2.75
N THR A 364 -6.31 -16.10 2.51
CA THR A 364 -6.33 -17.37 1.76
C THR A 364 -5.81 -17.18 0.33
N ALA A 365 -6.26 -16.14 -0.38
CA ALA A 365 -5.81 -15.84 -1.73
C ALA A 365 -4.31 -15.50 -1.79
N ALA A 366 -3.76 -14.90 -0.72
CA ALA A 366 -2.36 -14.58 -0.58
C ALA A 366 -1.51 -15.80 -0.10
N GLY A 367 -2.14 -16.91 0.28
CA GLY A 367 -1.46 -18.07 0.85
C GLY A 367 -0.88 -17.81 2.24
N VAL A 368 -1.46 -16.88 3.00
CA VAL A 368 -0.96 -16.41 4.29
C VAL A 368 -1.80 -16.97 5.43
N ASN A 369 -1.13 -17.52 6.44
CA ASN A 369 -1.74 -17.90 7.71
C ASN A 369 -1.55 -16.78 8.73
N ALA A 370 -2.63 -16.20 9.21
CA ALA A 370 -2.61 -15.15 10.23
C ALA A 370 -3.17 -15.66 11.56
N GLY A 371 -2.51 -15.31 12.65
CA GLY A 371 -3.06 -15.46 14.01
C GLY A 371 -4.18 -14.45 14.25
N TRP A 372 -5.38 -14.92 14.63
CA TRP A 372 -6.53 -14.05 14.93
C TRP A 372 -6.59 -13.74 16.42
N SER A 373 -6.79 -12.47 16.74
CA SER A 373 -6.92 -12.00 18.12
C SER A 373 -7.80 -10.74 18.19
N ASP A 374 -8.16 -10.36 19.40
CA ASP A 374 -8.69 -9.03 19.69
C ASP A 374 -7.54 -8.02 19.86
N PRO A 375 -7.81 -6.70 19.89
CA PRO A 375 -6.80 -5.69 20.19
C PRO A 375 -6.15 -5.94 21.56
N PRO A 376 -4.84 -5.67 21.70
CA PRO A 376 -4.17 -5.80 22.98
C PRO A 376 -4.87 -4.92 24.03
N SER A 377 -5.22 -5.50 25.19
CA SER A 377 -5.82 -4.74 26.29
C SER A 377 -4.79 -3.82 26.97
N ALA A 378 -5.27 -2.76 27.62
CA ALA A 378 -4.41 -1.87 28.39
C ALA A 378 -3.67 -2.60 29.52
N GLU A 379 -4.28 -3.61 30.12
CA GLU A 379 -3.65 -4.46 31.14
C GLU A 379 -2.46 -5.26 30.57
N LEU A 380 -2.64 -5.87 29.41
CA LEU A 380 -1.58 -6.61 28.72
C LEU A 380 -0.41 -5.70 28.34
N ILE A 381 -0.71 -4.46 27.89
CA ILE A 381 0.32 -3.46 27.56
C ILE A 381 1.08 -3.04 28.82
N ARG A 382 0.39 -2.75 29.92
CA ARG A 382 1.03 -2.40 31.20
C ARG A 382 1.91 -3.54 31.75
N GLY A 383 1.49 -4.78 31.58
CA GLY A 383 2.31 -5.95 31.92
C GLY A 383 3.63 -5.97 31.12
N ARG A 384 3.56 -5.73 29.81
CA ARG A 384 4.77 -5.62 28.97
C ARG A 384 5.65 -4.43 29.32
N ASP A 385 5.06 -3.31 29.69
CA ASP A 385 5.83 -2.14 30.13
C ASP A 385 6.61 -2.45 31.43
N GLN A 386 6.04 -3.25 32.33
CA GLN A 386 6.74 -3.71 33.53
C GLN A 386 7.91 -4.64 33.18
N GLU A 387 7.69 -5.60 32.27
CA GLU A 387 8.75 -6.50 31.78
C GLU A 387 9.90 -5.71 31.15
N ARG A 388 9.57 -4.72 30.30
CA ARG A 388 10.58 -3.85 29.64
C ARG A 388 11.36 -3.02 30.65
N LEU A 389 10.67 -2.42 31.61
CA LEU A 389 11.35 -1.63 32.65
C LEU A 389 12.32 -2.50 33.46
N LEU A 390 11.90 -3.72 33.86
CA LEU A 390 12.74 -4.63 34.64
C LEU A 390 13.91 -5.20 33.82
N ALA A 391 13.78 -5.25 32.51
CA ALA A 391 14.83 -5.71 31.58
C ALA A 391 15.67 -4.55 31.01
N ASP A 392 15.40 -3.30 31.43
CA ASP A 392 16.13 -2.14 30.90
C ASP A 392 17.60 -2.23 31.31
N PRO A 393 18.55 -2.18 30.34
CA PRO A 393 19.97 -2.23 30.61
C PRO A 393 20.46 -1.21 31.65
N ILE A 394 19.81 -0.05 31.73
CA ILE A 394 20.16 1.02 32.69
C ILE A 394 20.08 0.53 34.15
N LEU A 395 19.24 -0.46 34.45
CA LEU A 395 19.12 -1.05 35.79
C LEU A 395 20.25 -2.04 36.09
N ALA A 396 20.96 -2.52 35.07
CA ALA A 396 22.07 -3.47 35.21
C ALA A 396 23.44 -2.82 35.03
N GLU A 397 23.49 -1.59 34.51
CA GLU A 397 24.72 -0.80 34.35
C GLU A 397 25.28 -0.36 35.72
N GLU A 398 26.61 -0.40 35.87
CA GLU A 398 27.27 0.13 37.05
C GLU A 398 27.12 1.66 37.08
N PRO A 399 26.49 2.23 38.12
CA PRO A 399 26.24 3.67 38.14
C PRO A 399 27.49 4.48 38.32
N ALA A 400 27.55 5.65 37.71
CA ALA A 400 28.65 6.60 37.89
C ALA A 400 28.68 7.14 39.34
N GLU A 401 29.89 7.55 39.83
CA GLU A 401 30.02 8.05 41.19
C GLU A 401 29.20 9.32 41.46
N GLU A 402 29.00 10.16 40.43
CA GLU A 402 28.11 11.33 40.50
C GLU A 402 26.64 10.94 40.76
N ASP A 403 26.17 9.89 40.07
CA ASP A 403 24.83 9.36 40.26
C ASP A 403 24.62 8.74 41.64
N LEU A 404 25.66 8.02 42.14
CA LEU A 404 25.67 7.44 43.48
C LEU A 404 25.61 8.51 44.57
N ALA A 405 26.36 9.65 44.39
CA ALA A 405 26.35 10.75 45.33
C ALA A 405 24.94 11.37 45.46
N LEU A 406 24.26 11.59 44.33
CA LEU A 406 22.89 12.10 44.30
C LEU A 406 21.90 11.08 44.86
N ALA A 407 22.08 9.81 44.55
CA ALA A 407 21.24 8.72 45.07
C ALA A 407 21.31 8.64 46.59
N ARG A 408 22.52 8.75 47.21
CA ARG A 408 22.68 8.80 48.66
C ARG A 408 21.91 9.97 49.28
N THR A 409 21.99 11.15 48.68
CA THR A 409 21.24 12.34 49.15
C THR A 409 19.71 12.12 49.06
N LEU A 410 19.23 11.46 48.01
CA LEU A 410 17.81 11.14 47.88
C LEU A 410 17.34 10.12 48.93
N LEU A 411 18.21 9.17 49.31
CA LEU A 411 17.93 8.15 50.30
C LEU A 411 17.94 8.66 51.74
N GLU A 412 18.68 9.74 52.07
CA GLU A 412 18.70 10.35 53.40
C GLU A 412 17.31 10.90 53.79
N GLY A 413 16.49 11.32 52.83
CA GLY A 413 15.20 11.94 53.13
C GLY A 413 13.98 11.12 52.77
N ARG A 414 14.15 9.93 52.10
CA ARG A 414 13.01 9.14 51.56
C ARG A 414 13.30 7.64 51.61
N PRO A 415 12.24 6.81 51.87
CA PRO A 415 12.36 5.36 51.72
C PRO A 415 12.71 4.93 50.28
N ALA A 416 13.52 3.89 50.12
CA ALA A 416 13.96 3.38 48.81
C ALA A 416 12.77 3.01 47.90
N GLU A 417 11.68 2.47 48.46
CA GLU A 417 10.48 2.13 47.72
C GLU A 417 9.81 3.37 47.10
N TRP A 418 9.91 4.55 47.74
CA TRP A 418 9.32 5.79 47.21
C TRP A 418 10.14 6.29 46.01
N ILE A 419 11.46 6.12 46.05
CA ILE A 419 12.36 6.49 44.94
C ILE A 419 12.13 5.52 43.79
N ALA A 420 12.03 4.22 44.04
CA ALA A 420 11.69 3.22 43.03
C ALA A 420 10.30 3.49 42.41
N ALA A 421 9.30 3.83 43.25
CA ALA A 421 7.98 4.20 42.76
C ALA A 421 7.98 5.50 41.92
N ALA A 422 8.86 6.46 42.24
CA ALA A 422 9.05 7.66 41.44
C ALA A 422 9.69 7.33 40.07
N LEU A 423 10.67 6.42 40.03
CA LEU A 423 11.25 5.91 38.77
C LEU A 423 10.17 5.28 37.91
N VAL A 424 9.34 4.38 38.46
CA VAL A 424 8.22 3.75 37.74
C VAL A 424 7.24 4.80 37.19
N ARG A 425 6.91 5.82 37.99
CA ARG A 425 6.04 6.91 37.53
C ARG A 425 6.66 7.72 36.41
N THR A 426 7.94 8.06 36.52
CA THR A 426 8.69 8.80 35.49
C THR A 426 8.77 8.01 34.19
N TYR A 427 9.01 6.71 34.27
CA TYR A 427 8.99 5.82 33.13
C TYR A 427 7.62 5.80 32.43
N ARG A 428 6.55 5.57 33.22
CA ARG A 428 5.17 5.54 32.71
C ARG A 428 4.73 6.87 32.10
N ALA A 429 5.15 8.01 32.68
CA ALA A 429 4.77 9.34 32.20
C ALA A 429 5.34 9.66 30.80
N ARG A 430 6.39 8.96 30.36
CA ARG A 430 7.00 9.09 29.02
C ARG A 430 6.28 8.26 27.95
N LEU A 431 5.46 7.32 28.38
CA LEU A 431 4.81 6.38 27.48
C LEU A 431 3.41 6.87 27.09
N PRO A 432 3.02 6.79 25.82
CA PRO A 432 1.65 7.05 25.39
C PRO A 432 0.64 6.19 26.16
N VAL A 433 -0.47 6.77 26.60
CA VAL A 433 -1.49 6.05 27.38
C VAL A 433 -2.22 5.06 26.48
N PRO A 434 -2.33 3.76 26.86
CA PRO A 434 -3.09 2.78 26.10
C PRO A 434 -4.60 3.06 26.19
N GLU A 435 -5.35 2.62 25.20
CA GLU A 435 -6.81 2.68 25.16
C GLU A 435 -7.39 1.57 26.05
N GLU A 436 -8.36 1.92 26.92
CA GLU A 436 -8.84 1.00 27.97
C GLU A 436 -9.90 0.02 27.46
N GLU A 437 -10.82 0.48 26.60
CA GLU A 437 -12.02 -0.28 26.24
C GLU A 437 -12.14 -0.43 24.72
N PHE A 438 -12.59 -1.61 24.30
CA PHE A 438 -12.98 -1.92 22.92
C PHE A 438 -14.38 -2.53 22.95
N ASP A 439 -15.19 -2.21 21.96
CA ASP A 439 -16.52 -2.77 21.84
C ASP A 439 -16.45 -4.28 21.60
N ALA A 440 -17.21 -5.03 22.38
CA ALA A 440 -17.32 -6.48 22.22
C ALA A 440 -17.84 -6.85 20.81
N PRO A 441 -17.43 -7.99 20.26
CA PRO A 441 -17.98 -8.49 19.01
C PRO A 441 -19.51 -8.62 19.14
N PRO A 442 -20.28 -8.28 18.08
CA PRO A 442 -21.72 -8.51 18.10
C PRO A 442 -21.97 -9.99 18.39
N GLN A 443 -22.68 -10.26 19.47
CA GLN A 443 -23.01 -11.64 19.84
C GLN A 443 -23.71 -12.31 18.65
N GLN A 444 -23.04 -13.28 18.04
CA GLN A 444 -23.73 -14.23 17.18
C GLN A 444 -24.61 -15.03 18.12
N THR A 445 -25.90 -14.77 18.12
CA THR A 445 -26.89 -15.69 18.68
C THR A 445 -26.72 -17.01 17.91
N GLN A 446 -25.90 -17.90 18.45
CA GLN A 446 -25.89 -19.29 18.04
C GLN A 446 -27.21 -19.87 18.53
N ASP A 447 -28.17 -19.97 17.62
CA ASP A 447 -29.31 -20.84 17.80
C ASP A 447 -28.81 -22.27 17.60
N PRO A 448 -28.78 -23.14 18.66
CA PRO A 448 -28.20 -24.48 18.57
C PRO A 448 -29.00 -25.45 17.69
N GLY A 449 -30.04 -24.98 17.02
CA GLY A 449 -31.04 -25.83 16.30
C GLY A 449 -31.04 -25.74 14.77
N ALA A 450 -30.31 -24.84 14.11
CA ALA A 450 -30.37 -24.71 12.66
C ALA A 450 -29.43 -25.67 11.93
N ARG A 451 -29.91 -26.90 11.64
CA ARG A 451 -29.30 -27.78 10.64
C ARG A 451 -29.34 -27.11 9.26
N PHE A 452 -28.18 -26.81 8.70
CA PHE A 452 -28.03 -26.35 7.31
C PHE A 452 -28.56 -27.42 6.34
N VAL A 453 -29.72 -27.15 5.74
CA VAL A 453 -30.18 -27.82 4.52
C VAL A 453 -29.60 -27.00 3.35
N LYS A 454 -28.74 -27.61 2.55
CA LYS A 454 -28.19 -27.05 1.32
C LYS A 454 -29.31 -26.87 0.29
N GLY A 455 -29.60 -25.61 -0.08
CA GLY A 455 -30.44 -25.34 -1.26
C GLY A 455 -31.81 -24.72 -0.98
N ALA A 456 -31.85 -23.49 -0.45
CA ALA A 456 -32.98 -22.58 -0.71
C ALA A 456 -32.49 -21.13 -0.52
N ARG A 457 -32.72 -20.30 -1.51
CA ARG A 457 -32.53 -18.84 -1.43
C ARG A 457 -33.31 -18.33 -0.22
N ALA A 458 -32.62 -17.69 0.74
CA ALA A 458 -33.26 -17.06 1.88
C ALA A 458 -34.18 -15.92 1.40
N GLU A 459 -35.48 -16.11 1.56
CA GLU A 459 -36.45 -15.00 1.54
C GLU A 459 -36.23 -14.13 2.78
N PRO A 460 -36.33 -12.78 2.67
CA PRO A 460 -36.24 -11.90 3.83
C PRO A 460 -37.41 -12.16 4.78
N ALA A 461 -37.11 -12.12 6.07
CA ALA A 461 -38.03 -12.34 7.17
C ALA A 461 -39.34 -11.54 6.98
N ARG A 462 -40.46 -12.23 7.00
CA ARG A 462 -41.79 -11.64 7.05
C ARG A 462 -41.96 -10.93 8.39
N SER A 463 -42.11 -9.61 8.36
CA SER A 463 -42.71 -8.89 9.48
C SER A 463 -44.18 -9.31 9.59
N ALA A 464 -44.56 -9.86 10.72
CA ALA A 464 -45.95 -10.15 11.06
C ALA A 464 -46.66 -8.81 11.40
N GLY A 465 -47.24 -8.20 10.37
CA GLY A 465 -48.06 -6.98 10.51
C GLY A 465 -48.20 -6.37 9.12
N GLY A 466 -49.39 -6.51 8.49
CA GLY A 466 -49.63 -6.09 7.12
C GLY A 466 -49.44 -4.59 6.92
N GLY A 467 -48.34 -4.21 6.32
CA GLY A 467 -48.05 -2.84 5.90
C GLY A 467 -48.82 -2.51 4.59
N ALA A 468 -48.96 -1.22 4.30
CA ALA A 468 -49.55 -0.75 3.05
C ALA A 468 -48.49 -0.70 1.94
N TRP A 469 -48.86 -1.16 0.75
CA TRP A 469 -47.99 -1.16 -0.42
C TRP A 469 -48.21 0.07 -1.28
N PHE A 470 -47.10 0.62 -1.77
CA PHE A 470 -47.06 1.76 -2.66
C PHE A 470 -46.27 1.42 -3.92
N ARG A 471 -46.64 2.09 -5.04
CA ARG A 471 -45.97 1.97 -6.33
C ARG A 471 -45.31 3.30 -6.70
N LEU A 472 -44.08 3.24 -7.13
CA LEU A 472 -43.30 4.37 -7.63
C LEU A 472 -43.05 4.17 -9.11
N THR A 473 -43.26 5.19 -9.94
CA THR A 473 -43.20 5.13 -11.41
C THR A 473 -41.79 5.05 -11.99
N VAL A 474 -40.83 4.55 -11.22
CA VAL A 474 -39.40 4.42 -11.62
C VAL A 474 -38.97 2.96 -11.39
N GLY A 475 -38.39 2.34 -12.43
CA GLY A 475 -37.91 0.97 -12.44
C GLY A 475 -36.48 0.82 -12.91
N ARG A 476 -36.06 -0.42 -13.21
CA ARG A 476 -34.70 -0.74 -13.68
C ARG A 476 -34.29 0.02 -14.93
N ARG A 477 -35.24 0.28 -15.84
CA ARG A 477 -34.97 1.05 -17.07
C ARG A 477 -34.56 2.49 -16.82
N GLN A 478 -34.91 3.05 -15.65
CA GLN A 478 -34.52 4.38 -15.19
C GLN A 478 -33.44 4.31 -14.09
N ASN A 479 -32.66 3.22 -14.03
CA ASN A 479 -31.60 3.00 -13.05
C ASN A 479 -32.08 3.10 -11.58
N ALA A 480 -33.24 2.54 -11.26
CA ALA A 480 -33.73 2.47 -9.89
C ALA A 480 -32.77 1.64 -9.02
N ASP A 481 -32.27 2.23 -7.93
CA ASP A 481 -31.38 1.61 -6.95
C ASP A 481 -31.86 1.99 -5.53
N PRO A 482 -31.96 1.03 -4.59
CA PRO A 482 -32.36 1.30 -3.21
C PRO A 482 -31.56 2.42 -2.54
N LYS A 483 -30.32 2.66 -2.94
CA LYS A 483 -29.45 3.70 -2.35
C LYS A 483 -30.02 5.12 -2.49
N TRP A 484 -30.68 5.44 -3.59
CA TRP A 484 -31.29 6.75 -3.79
C TRP A 484 -32.82 6.71 -3.65
N LEU A 485 -33.46 5.54 -3.86
CA LEU A 485 -34.90 5.37 -3.65
C LEU A 485 -35.32 5.56 -2.20
N ILE A 486 -34.58 4.97 -1.24
CA ILE A 486 -34.88 5.10 0.19
C ILE A 486 -34.88 6.56 0.66
N PRO A 487 -33.85 7.37 0.40
CA PRO A 487 -33.86 8.81 0.71
C PRO A 487 -35.02 9.58 0.05
N LEU A 488 -35.37 9.23 -1.19
CA LEU A 488 -36.47 9.84 -1.92
C LEU A 488 -37.82 9.52 -1.24
N ILE A 489 -38.10 8.26 -0.93
CA ILE A 489 -39.32 7.80 -0.26
C ILE A 489 -39.44 8.46 1.13
N CYS A 490 -38.36 8.49 1.91
CA CYS A 490 -38.33 9.15 3.21
C CYS A 490 -38.70 10.63 3.11
N ARG A 491 -38.14 11.34 2.13
CA ARG A 491 -38.38 12.78 1.91
C ARG A 491 -39.79 13.08 1.45
N MET A 492 -40.32 12.30 0.47
CA MET A 492 -41.67 12.51 -0.06
C MET A 492 -42.77 12.16 0.92
N GLY A 493 -42.59 11.08 1.69
CA GLY A 493 -43.58 10.60 2.65
C GLY A 493 -43.41 11.12 4.06
N THR A 494 -42.32 11.86 4.36
CA THR A 494 -41.96 12.31 5.72
C THR A 494 -41.91 11.14 6.71
N VAL A 495 -41.24 10.05 6.28
CA VAL A 495 -41.04 8.82 7.05
C VAL A 495 -39.56 8.52 7.22
N THR A 496 -39.22 7.63 8.16
CA THR A 496 -37.86 7.19 8.41
C THR A 496 -37.55 5.88 7.67
N LYS A 497 -36.28 5.51 7.56
CA LYS A 497 -35.88 4.23 6.98
C LYS A 497 -36.47 3.03 7.70
N ALA A 498 -36.77 3.14 8.99
CA ALA A 498 -37.37 2.09 9.82
C ALA A 498 -38.85 1.83 9.44
N ASP A 499 -39.53 2.82 8.87
CA ASP A 499 -40.93 2.72 8.43
C ASP A 499 -41.07 2.06 7.05
N ILE A 500 -39.94 1.83 6.33
CA ILE A 500 -39.93 1.21 4.99
C ILE A 500 -39.62 -0.29 5.14
N GLY A 501 -40.57 -1.11 4.70
CA GLY A 501 -40.45 -2.57 4.66
C GLY A 501 -39.77 -3.07 3.37
N ALA A 502 -40.38 -4.06 2.71
CA ALA A 502 -39.83 -4.66 1.51
C ALA A 502 -39.89 -3.69 0.31
N ILE A 503 -38.78 -3.64 -0.47
CA ILE A 503 -38.68 -2.87 -1.74
C ILE A 503 -38.48 -3.87 -2.88
N ARG A 504 -39.29 -3.79 -3.95
CA ARG A 504 -39.20 -4.63 -5.13
C ARG A 504 -39.12 -3.77 -6.37
N ILE A 505 -38.03 -3.87 -7.13
CA ILE A 505 -37.75 -3.06 -8.32
C ILE A 505 -38.09 -3.93 -9.55
N PHE A 506 -39.05 -3.48 -10.35
CA PHE A 506 -39.43 -4.04 -11.64
C PHE A 506 -38.79 -3.24 -12.79
N ASP A 507 -39.09 -3.61 -14.05
CA ASP A 507 -38.48 -2.95 -15.20
C ASP A 507 -38.91 -1.49 -15.37
N THR A 508 -40.15 -1.17 -15.03
CA THR A 508 -40.74 0.17 -15.23
C THR A 508 -41.24 0.84 -13.95
N ASP A 509 -41.40 0.07 -12.87
CA ASP A 509 -41.90 0.58 -11.58
C ASP A 509 -41.17 -0.08 -10.40
N THR A 510 -41.27 0.56 -9.24
CA THR A 510 -40.78 0.02 -7.96
C THR A 510 -41.92 -0.04 -6.98
N ARG A 511 -42.10 -1.19 -6.31
CA ARG A 511 -43.11 -1.35 -5.26
C ARG A 511 -42.43 -1.48 -3.91
N PHE A 512 -42.97 -0.81 -2.91
CA PHE A 512 -42.41 -0.83 -1.56
C PHE A 512 -43.50 -0.83 -0.50
N GLU A 513 -43.17 -1.37 0.64
CA GLU A 513 -44.08 -1.51 1.79
C GLU A 513 -43.75 -0.42 2.83
N ILE A 514 -44.80 0.19 3.39
CA ILE A 514 -44.71 1.10 4.52
C ILE A 514 -45.45 0.44 5.70
N THR A 515 -44.87 0.52 6.89
CA THR A 515 -45.46 -0.02 8.12
C THR A 515 -46.85 0.54 8.37
N SER A 516 -47.75 -0.27 8.94
CA SER A 516 -49.18 0.11 9.18
C SER A 516 -49.31 1.40 10.01
N GLU A 517 -48.36 1.67 10.93
CA GLU A 517 -48.34 2.88 11.77
C GLU A 517 -48.05 4.16 10.97
N ALA A 518 -47.23 4.06 9.91
CA ALA A 518 -46.82 5.21 9.08
C ALA A 518 -47.64 5.32 7.78
N ALA A 519 -48.40 4.30 7.41
CA ALA A 519 -49.05 4.21 6.10
C ALA A 519 -50.06 5.32 5.80
N GLU A 520 -50.95 5.66 6.74
CA GLU A 520 -51.92 6.74 6.56
C GLU A 520 -51.25 8.11 6.42
N ARG A 521 -50.27 8.40 7.27
CA ARG A 521 -49.49 9.64 7.19
C ARG A 521 -48.69 9.73 5.90
N PHE A 522 -48.10 8.62 5.47
CA PHE A 522 -47.36 8.53 4.22
C PHE A 522 -48.26 8.79 3.00
N ALA A 523 -49.43 8.13 2.94
CA ALA A 523 -50.38 8.33 1.86
C ALA A 523 -50.89 9.78 1.77
N ALA A 524 -51.21 10.42 2.90
CA ALA A 524 -51.65 11.82 2.94
C ALA A 524 -50.54 12.77 2.43
N ASN A 525 -49.29 12.59 2.84
CA ASN A 525 -48.17 13.42 2.42
C ASN A 525 -47.86 13.29 0.92
N VAL A 526 -47.87 12.08 0.40
CA VAL A 526 -47.58 11.82 -1.02
C VAL A 526 -48.70 12.33 -1.95
N MET A 527 -49.97 12.19 -1.55
CA MET A 527 -51.11 12.74 -2.33
C MET A 527 -51.17 14.26 -2.32
N ALA A 528 -50.55 14.94 -1.34
CA ALA A 528 -50.47 16.40 -1.28
C ALA A 528 -49.41 17.00 -2.23
N ILE A 529 -48.54 16.19 -2.82
CA ILE A 529 -47.50 16.65 -3.74
C ILE A 529 -48.07 16.74 -5.16
N PRO A 530 -48.13 17.92 -5.78
CA PRO A 530 -48.59 18.05 -7.15
C PRO A 530 -47.57 17.41 -8.11
N VAL A 531 -48.00 16.37 -8.82
CA VAL A 531 -47.18 15.67 -9.81
C VAL A 531 -47.21 16.46 -11.13
N LYS A 532 -46.06 16.93 -11.61
CA LYS A 532 -45.93 17.49 -12.97
C LYS A 532 -45.59 16.39 -13.97
N ASP A 533 -46.03 16.56 -15.22
CA ASP A 533 -45.73 15.60 -16.30
C ASP A 533 -44.19 15.34 -16.38
N GLY A 534 -43.81 14.05 -16.22
CA GLY A 534 -42.44 13.59 -16.25
C GLY A 534 -41.75 13.47 -14.88
N GLU A 535 -42.38 13.84 -13.77
CA GLU A 535 -41.84 13.65 -12.42
C GLU A 535 -42.21 12.26 -11.83
N VAL A 536 -41.40 11.83 -10.86
CA VAL A 536 -41.58 10.55 -10.15
C VAL A 536 -42.86 10.60 -9.31
N ALA A 537 -43.86 9.76 -9.62
CA ALA A 537 -45.09 9.67 -8.86
C ALA A 537 -45.11 8.44 -7.93
N ILE A 538 -45.73 8.61 -6.74
CA ILE A 538 -45.98 7.53 -5.81
C ILE A 538 -47.50 7.37 -5.66
N GLU A 539 -48.00 6.18 -5.84
CA GLU A 539 -49.43 5.81 -5.79
C GLU A 539 -49.67 4.66 -4.82
N PRO A 540 -50.77 4.60 -4.10
CA PRO A 540 -51.15 3.42 -3.35
C PRO A 540 -51.28 2.20 -4.28
N SER A 541 -50.78 1.05 -3.87
CA SER A 541 -50.85 -0.19 -4.63
C SER A 541 -51.72 -1.22 -3.91
N THR A 542 -52.76 -1.69 -4.55
CA THR A 542 -53.68 -2.74 -4.02
C THR A 542 -53.13 -4.17 -4.15
N ALA A 543 -51.93 -4.34 -4.68
CA ALA A 543 -51.36 -5.64 -5.02
C ALA A 543 -50.53 -6.28 -3.91
N GLY A 544 -51.18 -6.65 -2.79
CA GLY A 544 -50.72 -7.74 -1.92
C GLY A 544 -51.21 -9.14 -2.36
N ALA A 545 -52.11 -9.24 -3.37
CA ALA A 545 -52.81 -10.47 -3.70
C ALA A 545 -52.40 -11.17 -5.02
N ASP A 546 -51.69 -10.49 -5.95
CA ASP A 546 -51.30 -11.08 -7.24
C ASP A 546 -49.80 -11.29 -7.38
N MET A 547 -49.27 -12.28 -6.65
CA MET A 547 -47.92 -12.79 -6.88
C MET A 547 -47.87 -14.32 -6.74
N ARG A 548 -48.59 -14.99 -7.62
CA ARG A 548 -48.32 -16.38 -8.04
C ARG A 548 -48.30 -16.40 -9.56
N THR A 549 -47.17 -16.17 -10.15
CA THR A 549 -46.65 -16.76 -11.39
C THR A 549 -45.15 -16.43 -11.46
#